data_23519323a3d46f0097a1e96a0ca836e5
#
_entry.id   23519323a3d46f0097a1e96a0ca836e5
#
_cell.length_a   1.000
_cell.length_b   1.000
_cell.length_c   1.000
_cell.angle_alpha   90.00
_cell.angle_beta   90.00
_cell.angle_gamma   90.00
#
_symmetry.space_group_name_H-M   'P 1'
#
loop_
_entity.id
_entity.type
_entity.pdbx_description
1 polymer ?
#
loop_
_entity_poly.entity_id
_entity_poly.type
_entity_poly.pdbx_seq_one_letter_code
_entity_poly.pdbx_strand_id
1 'polypeptide(L)'
;SNLQYNPGYPGLLTHHLIDRKSYAYQGFYLDAIRVIDFLMEQPEVDSELIGIQGSSQGGALTLVVAALRPHVKAASAGAPYLTGVVDAIDLTRTYPYEEINDYLRLHPQNRDAMVKTWNYYDCINFADRIQCPIIVYIGLQDDVCPPETTYPLMDKIQSPEKKLYAYDGHG
;
A
#
# COMPACT_ATOMS: atom_id res chain seq x y z
N SER A 1 -16.42 -0.71 1.03
CA SER A 1 -16.29 0.64 1.62
C SER A 1 -17.55 1.45 1.35
N ASN A 2 -18.16 2.01 2.40
CA ASN A 2 -19.32 2.92 2.27
C ASN A 2 -18.82 4.33 1.91
N LEU A 3 -18.16 4.49 0.79
CA LEU A 3 -17.90 5.81 0.27
C LEU A 3 -19.24 6.43 -0.16
N GLN A 4 -19.65 7.51 0.50
CA GLN A 4 -20.85 8.28 0.14
C GLN A 4 -20.73 8.89 -1.28
N TYR A 5 -19.54 8.91 -1.81
CA TYR A 5 -19.19 9.38 -3.14
C TYR A 5 -18.29 8.36 -3.81
N ASN A 6 -18.61 7.97 -5.04
CA ASN A 6 -17.71 7.18 -5.86
C ASN A 6 -16.95 8.13 -6.77
N PRO A 7 -15.71 8.50 -6.41
CA PRO A 7 -14.94 9.48 -7.17
C PRO A 7 -14.60 9.01 -8.59
N GLY A 8 -14.72 7.70 -8.85
CA GLY A 8 -14.20 7.15 -10.09
C GLY A 8 -12.70 7.35 -10.22
N TYR A 9 -12.18 7.08 -11.40
CA TYR A 9 -10.78 7.33 -11.74
C TYR A 9 -10.71 8.41 -12.85
N PRO A 10 -9.85 9.43 -12.74
CA PRO A 10 -9.06 9.82 -11.57
C PRO A 10 -9.95 10.44 -10.47
N GLY A 11 -9.50 10.41 -9.22
CA GLY A 11 -10.20 11.05 -8.09
C GLY A 11 -10.12 10.26 -6.79
N LEU A 12 -9.80 8.95 -6.84
CA LEU A 12 -9.73 8.11 -5.66
C LEU A 12 -8.56 8.48 -4.76
N LEU A 13 -7.39 8.75 -5.34
CA LEU A 13 -6.16 9.03 -4.61
C LEU A 13 -6.21 10.39 -3.93
N THR A 14 -7.00 11.31 -4.47
CA THR A 14 -7.17 12.67 -3.96
C THR A 14 -8.44 12.85 -3.12
N HIS A 15 -9.28 11.82 -2.99
CA HIS A 15 -10.51 11.89 -2.23
C HIS A 15 -10.26 12.07 -0.72
N HIS A 16 -10.57 13.26 -0.22
CA HIS A 16 -10.26 13.72 1.14
C HIS A 16 -8.76 13.70 1.49
N LEU A 17 -7.90 13.93 0.50
CA LEU A 17 -6.44 13.85 0.59
C LEU A 17 -5.83 14.65 1.77
N ILE A 18 -6.46 15.74 2.19
CA ILE A 18 -5.96 16.62 3.25
C ILE A 18 -6.54 16.31 4.64
N ASP A 19 -7.42 15.33 4.74
CA ASP A 19 -8.02 14.90 6.02
C ASP A 19 -7.82 13.40 6.25
N ARG A 20 -6.84 13.07 7.07
CA ARG A 20 -6.52 11.68 7.41
C ARG A 20 -7.66 10.87 8.02
N LYS A 21 -8.70 11.51 8.60
CA LYS A 21 -9.81 10.80 9.25
C LYS A 21 -10.88 10.35 8.27
N SER A 22 -10.97 11.01 7.13
CA SER A 22 -11.94 10.73 6.09
C SER A 22 -11.32 10.28 4.77
N TYR A 23 -9.98 10.13 4.72
CA TYR A 23 -9.26 9.74 3.52
C TYR A 23 -9.73 8.38 2.98
N ALA A 24 -9.93 8.29 1.69
CA ALA A 24 -10.55 7.13 1.04
C ALA A 24 -9.87 5.80 1.38
N TYR A 25 -8.55 5.77 1.47
CA TYR A 25 -7.80 4.55 1.74
C TYR A 25 -7.98 3.99 3.16
N GLN A 26 -8.50 4.76 4.12
CA GLN A 26 -8.89 4.22 5.42
C GLN A 26 -9.90 3.08 5.26
N GLY A 27 -10.91 3.25 4.40
CA GLY A 27 -11.90 2.23 4.12
C GLY A 27 -11.29 0.97 3.51
N PHE A 28 -10.43 1.13 2.50
CA PHE A 28 -9.77 -0.01 1.84
C PHE A 28 -8.91 -0.82 2.80
N TYR A 29 -8.13 -0.16 3.64
CA TYR A 29 -7.28 -0.84 4.63
C TYR A 29 -8.11 -1.59 5.66
N LEU A 30 -9.18 -0.97 6.18
CA LEU A 30 -10.08 -1.62 7.12
C LEU A 30 -10.81 -2.80 6.50
N ASP A 31 -11.26 -2.69 5.26
CA ASP A 31 -11.96 -3.78 4.57
C ASP A 31 -10.99 -4.97 4.35
N ALA A 32 -9.76 -4.71 3.91
CA ALA A 32 -8.76 -5.77 3.75
C ALA A 32 -8.42 -6.47 5.08
N ILE A 33 -8.31 -5.73 6.16
CA ILE A 33 -8.07 -6.26 7.51
C ILE A 33 -9.24 -7.15 7.94
N ARG A 34 -10.48 -6.70 7.74
CA ARG A 34 -11.69 -7.45 8.10
C ARG A 34 -11.87 -8.75 7.34
N VAL A 35 -11.32 -8.85 6.12
CA VAL A 35 -11.32 -10.13 5.38
C VAL A 35 -10.54 -11.20 6.16
N ILE A 36 -9.40 -10.86 6.74
CA ILE A 36 -8.65 -11.82 7.58
C ILE A 36 -9.43 -12.17 8.84
N ASP A 37 -10.00 -11.16 9.53
CA ASP A 37 -10.81 -11.39 10.73
C ASP A 37 -11.99 -12.33 10.40
N PHE A 38 -12.65 -12.11 9.28
CA PHE A 38 -13.74 -12.98 8.81
C PHE A 38 -13.27 -14.41 8.52
N LEU A 39 -12.13 -14.57 7.81
CA LEU A 39 -11.61 -15.90 7.49
C LEU A 39 -11.25 -16.70 8.74
N MET A 40 -10.72 -16.04 9.77
CA MET A 40 -10.37 -16.69 11.03
C MET A 40 -11.58 -17.24 11.81
N GLU A 41 -12.76 -16.72 11.55
CA GLU A 41 -14.01 -17.17 12.16
C GLU A 41 -14.68 -18.33 11.39
N GLN A 42 -14.18 -18.67 10.19
CA GLN A 42 -14.78 -19.73 9.37
C GLN A 42 -14.29 -21.12 9.81
N PRO A 43 -15.21 -22.05 10.08
CA PRO A 43 -14.84 -23.40 10.54
C PRO A 43 -14.07 -24.23 9.50
N GLU A 44 -14.19 -23.86 8.22
CA GLU A 44 -13.49 -24.51 7.11
C GLU A 44 -12.06 -23.99 6.89
N VAL A 45 -11.67 -22.90 7.57
CA VAL A 45 -10.37 -22.26 7.41
C VAL A 45 -9.44 -22.67 8.54
N ASP A 46 -8.26 -23.17 8.19
CA ASP A 46 -7.18 -23.35 9.16
C ASP A 46 -6.52 -21.99 9.42
N SER A 47 -6.81 -21.40 10.57
CA SER A 47 -6.28 -20.10 10.99
C SER A 47 -4.75 -20.05 11.11
N GLU A 48 -4.09 -21.23 11.23
CA GLU A 48 -2.64 -21.34 11.25
C GLU A 48 -1.99 -21.39 9.86
N LEU A 49 -2.79 -21.39 8.79
CA LEU A 49 -2.31 -21.51 7.41
C LEU A 49 -2.78 -20.37 6.50
N ILE A 50 -3.11 -19.21 7.06
CA ILE A 50 -3.55 -18.06 6.29
C ILE A 50 -2.33 -17.34 5.68
N GLY A 51 -2.26 -17.32 4.36
CA GLY A 51 -1.32 -16.51 3.59
C GLY A 51 -2.03 -15.38 2.83
N ILE A 52 -1.29 -14.34 2.46
CA ILE A 52 -1.83 -13.22 1.69
C ILE A 52 -0.92 -12.87 0.52
N GLN A 53 -1.54 -12.57 -0.63
CA GLN A 53 -0.79 -12.08 -1.79
C GLN A 53 -1.56 -11.01 -2.55
N GLY A 54 -0.83 -10.15 -3.23
CA GLY A 54 -1.41 -9.16 -4.13
C GLY A 54 -0.34 -8.38 -4.88
N SER A 55 -0.75 -7.70 -5.95
CA SER A 55 0.12 -6.84 -6.74
C SER A 55 -0.47 -5.44 -6.85
N SER A 56 0.38 -4.43 -7.07
CA SER A 56 -0.01 -3.03 -7.15
C SER A 56 -0.78 -2.58 -5.90
N GLN A 57 -2.02 -2.15 -6.01
CA GLN A 57 -2.88 -1.85 -4.86
C GLN A 57 -3.06 -3.08 -3.94
N GLY A 58 -3.17 -4.28 -4.52
CA GLY A 58 -3.19 -5.53 -3.74
C GLY A 58 -1.89 -5.78 -3.01
N GLY A 59 -0.75 -5.39 -3.57
CA GLY A 59 0.56 -5.42 -2.92
C GLY A 59 0.61 -4.52 -1.69
N ALA A 60 0.10 -3.30 -1.82
CA ALA A 60 -0.05 -2.36 -0.69
C ALA A 60 -0.93 -2.95 0.42
N LEU A 61 -2.11 -3.47 0.05
CA LEU A 61 -3.03 -4.11 1.02
C LEU A 61 -2.38 -5.33 1.69
N THR A 62 -1.59 -6.12 0.94
CA THR A 62 -0.81 -7.23 1.48
C THR A 62 0.15 -6.76 2.59
N LEU A 63 0.90 -5.69 2.34
CA LEU A 63 1.83 -5.11 3.33
C LEU A 63 1.10 -4.64 4.58
N VAL A 64 0.01 -3.89 4.41
CA VAL A 64 -0.77 -3.34 5.54
C VAL A 64 -1.40 -4.47 6.37
N VAL A 65 -1.96 -5.48 5.72
CA VAL A 65 -2.59 -6.62 6.41
C VAL A 65 -1.53 -7.46 7.12
N ALA A 66 -0.41 -7.78 6.47
CA ALA A 66 0.69 -8.52 7.11
C ALA A 66 1.26 -7.79 8.33
N ALA A 67 1.29 -6.44 8.29
CA ALA A 67 1.73 -5.62 9.41
C ALA A 67 0.74 -5.57 10.58
N LEU A 68 -0.57 -5.62 10.31
CA LEU A 68 -1.62 -5.40 11.30
C LEU A 68 -2.34 -6.68 11.73
N ARG A 69 -2.05 -7.83 11.11
CA ARG A 69 -2.62 -9.13 11.45
C ARG A 69 -1.52 -10.18 11.62
N PRO A 70 -1.04 -10.40 12.84
CA PRO A 70 0.04 -11.37 13.13
C PRO A 70 -0.35 -12.82 12.84
N HIS A 71 -1.63 -13.08 12.56
CA HIS A 71 -2.13 -14.39 12.13
C HIS A 71 -1.76 -14.72 10.68
N VAL A 72 -1.37 -13.73 9.87
CA VAL A 72 -0.83 -13.97 8.52
C VAL A 72 0.50 -14.68 8.64
N LYS A 73 0.60 -15.88 8.05
CA LYS A 73 1.76 -16.77 8.15
C LYS A 73 2.76 -16.60 7.01
N ALA A 74 2.33 -16.04 5.90
CA ALA A 74 3.21 -15.71 4.77
C ALA A 74 2.59 -14.60 3.91
N ALA A 75 3.42 -13.76 3.31
CA ALA A 75 2.99 -12.67 2.46
C ALA A 75 3.77 -12.61 1.13
N SER A 76 3.09 -12.18 0.06
CA SER A 76 3.73 -11.93 -1.23
C SER A 76 3.18 -10.64 -1.84
N ALA A 77 4.01 -9.59 -1.90
CA ALA A 77 3.63 -8.27 -2.38
C ALA A 77 4.37 -7.94 -3.68
N GLY A 78 3.61 -7.76 -4.77
CA GLY A 78 4.16 -7.41 -6.08
C GLY A 78 4.01 -5.93 -6.39
N ALA A 79 5.05 -5.29 -6.91
CA ALA A 79 5.05 -3.90 -7.33
C ALA A 79 4.18 -3.03 -6.40
N PRO A 80 4.47 -2.97 -5.08
CA PRO A 80 3.52 -2.48 -4.09
C PRO A 80 3.27 -0.99 -4.28
N TYR A 81 2.07 -0.67 -4.73
CA TYR A 81 1.56 0.71 -4.81
C TYR A 81 1.39 1.31 -3.40
N LEU A 82 1.25 2.61 -3.27
CA LEU A 82 1.12 3.32 -1.99
C LEU A 82 2.33 3.16 -1.05
N THR A 83 3.49 2.97 -1.62
CA THR A 83 4.76 2.82 -0.92
C THR A 83 5.66 4.00 -1.26
N GLY A 84 6.13 4.74 -0.25
CA GLY A 84 6.93 5.94 -0.46
C GLY A 84 6.21 7.00 -1.29
N VAL A 85 4.93 7.25 -1.02
CA VAL A 85 4.05 8.06 -1.88
C VAL A 85 4.58 9.47 -2.11
N VAL A 86 5.19 10.08 -1.09
CA VAL A 86 5.76 11.43 -1.19
C VAL A 86 6.94 11.47 -2.18
N ASP A 87 7.73 10.40 -2.22
CA ASP A 87 8.83 10.27 -3.18
C ASP A 87 8.30 9.83 -4.56
N ALA A 88 7.33 8.91 -4.58
CA ALA A 88 6.74 8.40 -5.81
C ALA A 88 6.16 9.50 -6.69
N ILE A 89 5.49 10.51 -6.13
CA ILE A 89 4.94 11.64 -6.90
C ILE A 89 6.01 12.51 -7.56
N ASP A 90 7.25 12.44 -7.11
CA ASP A 90 8.38 13.11 -7.73
C ASP A 90 9.13 12.22 -8.74
N LEU A 91 9.06 10.89 -8.58
CA LEU A 91 9.73 9.89 -9.42
C LEU A 91 8.97 9.56 -10.70
N THR A 92 7.63 9.51 -10.63
CA THR A 92 6.81 9.17 -11.80
C THR A 92 5.85 10.29 -12.19
N ARG A 93 5.46 10.31 -13.48
CA ARG A 93 4.39 11.14 -14.02
C ARG A 93 3.22 10.30 -14.54
N THR A 94 3.19 9.02 -14.13
CA THR A 94 2.15 8.08 -14.52
C THR A 94 1.03 8.04 -13.47
N TYR A 95 -0.21 7.92 -13.94
CA TYR A 95 -1.34 7.69 -13.05
C TYR A 95 -1.23 6.28 -12.43
N PRO A 96 -1.66 6.15 -11.17
CA PRO A 96 -2.46 7.11 -10.41
C PRO A 96 -1.67 8.13 -9.58
N TYR A 97 -0.36 8.05 -9.43
CA TYR A 97 0.42 9.03 -8.64
C TYR A 97 0.32 10.45 -9.20
N GLU A 98 0.28 10.63 -10.52
CA GLU A 98 0.16 11.94 -11.16
C GLU A 98 -1.14 12.67 -10.76
N GLU A 99 -2.16 11.96 -10.29
CA GLU A 99 -3.38 12.55 -9.73
C GLU A 99 -3.09 13.48 -8.54
N ILE A 100 -2.13 13.11 -7.69
CA ILE A 100 -1.69 13.96 -6.58
C ILE A 100 -0.99 15.22 -7.11
N ASN A 101 -0.15 15.08 -8.12
CA ASN A 101 0.53 16.21 -8.74
C ASN A 101 -0.46 17.17 -9.40
N ASP A 102 -1.46 16.64 -10.12
CA ASP A 102 -2.53 17.45 -10.70
C ASP A 102 -3.29 18.22 -9.62
N TYR A 103 -3.65 17.55 -8.54
CA TYR A 103 -4.30 18.20 -7.40
C TYR A 103 -3.43 19.31 -6.79
N LEU A 104 -2.13 19.05 -6.58
CA LEU A 104 -1.21 20.02 -5.98
C LEU A 104 -0.88 21.18 -6.91
N ARG A 105 -0.96 21.03 -8.24
CA ARG A 105 -0.86 22.16 -9.19
C ARG A 105 -1.99 23.17 -9.00
N LEU A 106 -3.19 22.67 -8.67
CA LEU A 106 -4.36 23.50 -8.42
C LEU A 106 -4.44 23.99 -6.97
N HIS A 107 -3.87 23.24 -6.03
CA HIS A 107 -3.95 23.48 -4.59
C HIS A 107 -2.58 23.38 -3.90
N PRO A 108 -1.58 24.18 -4.29
CA PRO A 108 -0.21 24.06 -3.77
C PRO A 108 -0.11 24.26 -2.24
N GLN A 109 -1.04 25.02 -1.65
CA GLN A 109 -1.14 25.24 -0.21
C GLN A 109 -1.47 23.97 0.58
N ASN A 110 -1.96 22.92 -0.08
CA ASN A 110 -2.37 21.67 0.57
C ASN A 110 -1.24 20.63 0.68
N ARG A 111 -0.03 20.93 0.17
CA ARG A 111 1.08 19.95 0.17
C ARG A 111 1.40 19.42 1.56
N ASP A 112 1.51 20.29 2.56
CA ASP A 112 1.84 19.86 3.94
C ASP A 112 0.73 19.00 4.56
N ALA A 113 -0.53 19.32 4.27
CA ALA A 113 -1.67 18.53 4.76
C ALA A 113 -1.71 17.15 4.08
N MET A 114 -1.42 17.09 2.80
CA MET A 114 -1.27 15.85 2.03
C MET A 114 -0.16 14.97 2.61
N VAL A 115 1.03 15.50 2.84
CA VAL A 115 2.15 14.77 3.45
C VAL A 115 1.76 14.21 4.83
N LYS A 116 1.09 15.02 5.66
CA LYS A 116 0.58 14.56 6.96
C LYS A 116 -0.42 13.43 6.86
N THR A 117 -1.27 13.44 5.84
CA THR A 117 -2.22 12.35 5.57
C THR A 117 -1.47 11.09 5.14
N TRP A 118 -0.55 11.20 4.18
CA TRP A 118 0.23 10.04 3.71
C TRP A 118 1.13 9.43 4.76
N ASN A 119 1.64 10.19 5.71
CA ASN A 119 2.36 9.64 6.86
C ASN A 119 1.53 8.63 7.70
N TYR A 120 0.21 8.59 7.51
CA TYR A 120 -0.69 7.61 8.14
C TYR A 120 -0.96 6.40 7.28
N TYR A 121 -0.89 6.55 5.93
CA TYR A 121 -1.36 5.52 4.99
C TYR A 121 -0.24 4.93 4.15
N ASP A 122 0.94 5.52 4.13
CA ASP A 122 2.08 5.01 3.40
C ASP A 122 2.53 3.64 3.94
N CYS A 123 2.62 2.65 3.04
CA CYS A 123 2.98 1.28 3.38
C CYS A 123 4.34 1.16 4.09
N ILE A 124 5.28 2.06 3.82
CA ILE A 124 6.58 2.11 4.50
C ILE A 124 6.43 2.26 6.02
N ASN A 125 5.39 2.96 6.47
CA ASN A 125 5.15 3.22 7.90
C ASN A 125 4.49 2.07 8.65
N PHE A 126 4.16 0.99 7.97
CA PHE A 126 3.69 -0.26 8.56
C PHE A 126 4.75 -1.36 8.55
N ALA A 127 5.81 -1.19 7.75
CA ALA A 127 6.76 -2.24 7.41
C ALA A 127 7.49 -2.84 8.61
N ASP A 128 7.78 -2.04 9.64
CA ASP A 128 8.46 -2.47 10.88
C ASP A 128 7.65 -3.47 11.72
N ARG A 129 6.36 -3.63 11.40
CA ARG A 129 5.47 -4.59 12.08
C ARG A 129 5.36 -5.92 11.34
N ILE A 130 5.89 -6.03 10.11
CA ILE A 130 5.82 -7.27 9.34
C ILE A 130 6.83 -8.26 9.91
N GLN A 131 6.32 -9.36 10.47
CA GLN A 131 7.11 -10.42 11.11
C GLN A 131 7.06 -11.75 10.35
N CYS A 132 6.01 -11.98 9.54
CA CYS A 132 5.87 -13.22 8.79
C CYS A 132 6.86 -13.27 7.61
N PRO A 133 7.22 -14.47 7.13
CA PRO A 133 7.93 -14.63 5.86
C PRO A 133 7.29 -13.81 4.74
N ILE A 134 8.10 -13.04 4.02
CA ILE A 134 7.58 -12.17 2.97
C ILE A 134 8.48 -12.14 1.75
N ILE A 135 7.85 -12.23 0.59
CA ILE A 135 8.47 -11.97 -0.70
C ILE A 135 7.91 -10.66 -1.24
N VAL A 136 8.79 -9.76 -1.65
CA VAL A 136 8.43 -8.57 -2.44
C VAL A 136 9.07 -8.71 -3.81
N TYR A 137 8.34 -8.41 -4.89
CA TYR A 137 8.89 -8.43 -6.23
C TYR A 137 8.56 -7.14 -6.98
N ILE A 138 9.53 -6.64 -7.75
CA ILE A 138 9.47 -5.37 -8.47
C ILE A 138 10.06 -5.52 -9.88
N GLY A 139 9.49 -4.79 -10.83
CA GLY A 139 10.11 -4.54 -12.13
C GLY A 139 11.00 -3.30 -12.05
N LEU A 140 12.25 -3.41 -12.54
CA LEU A 140 13.19 -2.29 -12.52
C LEU A 140 12.84 -1.17 -13.51
N GLN A 141 11.93 -1.43 -14.45
CA GLN A 141 11.43 -0.47 -15.43
C GLN A 141 9.96 -0.08 -15.17
N ASP A 142 9.47 -0.32 -13.94
CA ASP A 142 8.10 0.02 -13.57
C ASP A 142 7.96 1.55 -13.40
N ASP A 143 7.22 2.19 -14.31
CA ASP A 143 6.94 3.62 -14.30
C ASP A 143 5.64 3.98 -13.57
N VAL A 144 4.87 2.98 -13.14
CA VAL A 144 3.65 3.15 -12.34
C VAL A 144 3.96 3.07 -10.85
N CYS A 145 4.67 2.00 -10.43
CA CYS A 145 5.09 1.80 -9.04
C CYS A 145 6.63 1.86 -8.99
N PRO A 146 7.23 3.06 -8.84
CA PRO A 146 8.68 3.23 -8.95
C PRO A 146 9.44 2.28 -8.02
N PRO A 147 10.36 1.44 -8.54
CA PRO A 147 11.08 0.44 -7.75
C PRO A 147 11.90 1.06 -6.61
N GLU A 148 12.33 2.31 -6.76
CA GLU A 148 13.10 3.06 -5.77
C GLU A 148 12.38 3.16 -4.42
N THR A 149 11.05 3.22 -4.44
CA THR A 149 10.24 3.31 -3.21
C THR A 149 10.21 2.02 -2.40
N THR A 150 10.54 0.89 -3.04
CA THR A 150 10.52 -0.43 -2.40
C THR A 150 11.77 -0.73 -1.57
N TYR A 151 12.92 -0.15 -1.90
CA TYR A 151 14.14 -0.38 -1.12
C TYR A 151 14.03 0.11 0.33
N PRO A 152 13.57 1.35 0.61
CA PRO A 152 13.32 1.79 1.99
C PRO A 152 12.26 0.96 2.72
N LEU A 153 11.26 0.43 2.01
CA LEU A 153 10.29 -0.52 2.57
C LEU A 153 11.00 -1.78 3.07
N MET A 154 11.83 -2.39 2.21
CA MET A 154 12.56 -3.62 2.54
C MET A 154 13.51 -3.43 3.72
N ASP A 155 14.15 -2.28 3.85
CA ASP A 155 15.04 -1.98 4.97
C ASP A 155 14.29 -1.99 6.31
N LYS A 156 13.03 -1.53 6.33
CA LYS A 156 12.19 -1.45 7.54
C LYS A 156 11.55 -2.78 7.94
N ILE A 157 11.28 -3.69 7.00
CA ILE A 157 10.66 -4.99 7.31
C ILE A 157 11.51 -5.76 8.30
N GLN A 158 10.90 -6.22 9.40
CA GLN A 158 11.59 -6.91 10.49
C GLN A 158 11.58 -8.44 10.36
N SER A 159 10.86 -8.99 9.39
CA SER A 159 10.87 -10.44 9.15
C SER A 159 12.30 -10.93 8.89
N PRO A 160 12.75 -12.01 9.57
CA PRO A 160 14.04 -12.65 9.27
C PRO A 160 14.03 -13.36 7.91
N GLU A 161 12.86 -13.69 7.39
CA GLU A 161 12.64 -14.36 6.11
C GLU A 161 12.04 -13.40 5.08
N LYS A 162 12.72 -12.28 4.84
CA LYS A 162 12.33 -11.32 3.80
C LYS A 162 13.18 -11.47 2.55
N LYS A 163 12.54 -11.40 1.38
CA LYS A 163 13.24 -11.50 0.10
C LYS A 163 12.69 -10.50 -0.91
N LEU A 164 13.60 -9.79 -1.58
CA LEU A 164 13.29 -8.94 -2.72
C LEU A 164 13.70 -9.63 -4.01
N TYR A 165 12.78 -9.75 -4.95
CA TYR A 165 13.06 -10.12 -6.33
C TYR A 165 12.90 -8.88 -7.22
N ALA A 166 14.03 -8.40 -7.74
CA ALA A 166 14.06 -7.36 -8.75
C ALA A 166 14.36 -8.00 -10.10
N TYR A 167 13.53 -7.75 -11.09
CA TYR A 167 13.73 -8.27 -12.45
C TYR A 167 13.75 -7.13 -13.46
N ASP A 168 14.47 -7.33 -14.56
CA ASP A 168 14.54 -6.37 -15.64
C ASP A 168 13.25 -6.42 -16.45
N GLY A 169 12.42 -5.38 -16.28
CA GLY A 169 11.11 -5.28 -16.95
C GLY A 169 10.17 -4.36 -16.19
N HIS A 170 8.97 -4.19 -16.75
CA HIS A 170 7.86 -3.52 -16.10
C HIS A 170 7.21 -4.45 -15.06
N GLY A 171 6.53 -3.85 -14.07
CA GLY A 171 5.84 -4.58 -13.00
C GLY A 171 4.61 -5.36 -13.46
#